data_2e797cf61eb5c873e37b20a951399e8a
#
_entry.id   2e797cf61eb5c873e37b20a951399e8a
#
_cell.length_a   1.000
_cell.length_b   1.000
_cell.length_c   1.000
_cell.angle_alpha   90.00
_cell.angle_beta   90.00
_cell.angle_gamma   90.00
#
_symmetry.space_group_name_H-M   'P 1'
#
loop_
_entity.id
_entity.type
_entity.pdbx_description
1 polymer ?
#
loop_
_entity_poly.entity_id
_entity_poly.type
_entity_poly.pdbx_seq_one_letter_code
_entity_poly.pdbx_strand_id
1 'polypeptide(L)'
;TLDKLESIEGFNCFLTEEEFKKQVSEVGIAIIGQTGDLVPADKKLYALRDVTGTVESIPLIASSIMSKKLASGSDTILLDVKYGEGAFMHTIEDATKLAEAMISIGNSLGRNTMAMITDMNQPLGNTIGNAIEIKEAIEVYRKNEDIGTSD
;
A
#
# COMPACT_ATOMS: atom_id res chain seq x y z
N THR A 1 -3.57 3.11 -7.92
CA THR A 1 -2.51 4.10 -7.62
C THR A 1 -1.64 4.38 -8.83
N LEU A 2 -1.21 3.36 -9.58
CA LEU A 2 -0.37 3.58 -10.76
C LEU A 2 -1.05 4.49 -11.79
N ASP A 3 -2.32 4.26 -12.12
CA ASP A 3 -3.10 5.11 -13.04
C ASP A 3 -3.12 6.59 -12.62
N LYS A 4 -3.10 6.85 -11.30
CA LYS A 4 -3.02 8.21 -10.77
C LYS A 4 -1.65 8.83 -11.06
N LEU A 5 -0.57 8.10 -10.81
CA LEU A 5 0.80 8.55 -11.04
C LEU A 5 1.12 8.72 -12.53
N GLU A 6 0.60 7.84 -13.39
CA GLU A 6 0.72 7.93 -14.84
C GLU A 6 0.00 9.15 -15.42
N SER A 7 -0.89 9.81 -14.67
CA SER A 7 -1.46 11.10 -15.06
C SER A 7 -0.47 12.26 -15.01
N ILE A 8 0.70 12.06 -14.40
CA ILE A 8 1.81 13.01 -14.41
C ILE A 8 2.59 12.80 -15.69
N GLU A 9 2.69 13.81 -16.53
CA GLU A 9 3.43 13.72 -17.79
C GLU A 9 4.90 13.32 -17.56
N GLY A 10 5.35 12.26 -18.23
CA GLY A 10 6.70 11.73 -18.12
C GLY A 10 6.95 10.83 -16.90
N PHE A 11 5.97 10.61 -16.01
CA PHE A 11 6.14 9.69 -14.89
C PHE A 11 6.07 8.23 -15.35
N ASN A 12 7.11 7.44 -15.03
CA ASN A 12 7.18 6.02 -15.38
C ASN A 12 7.09 5.16 -14.12
N CYS A 13 6.00 4.37 -14.01
CA CYS A 13 5.79 3.41 -12.93
C CYS A 13 6.46 2.04 -13.16
N PHE A 14 7.05 1.81 -14.33
CA PHE A 14 7.60 0.51 -14.73
C PHE A 14 9.11 0.60 -14.93
N LEU A 15 9.83 0.80 -13.83
CA LEU A 15 11.29 0.83 -13.84
C LEU A 15 11.86 -0.59 -13.72
N THR A 16 13.00 -0.82 -14.34
CA THR A 16 13.85 -1.98 -14.06
C THR A 16 14.44 -1.87 -12.65
N GLU A 17 14.98 -2.97 -12.12
CA GLU A 17 15.64 -2.96 -10.81
C GLU A 17 16.84 -2.00 -10.77
N GLU A 18 17.59 -1.92 -11.85
CA GLU A 18 18.74 -1.00 -11.97
C GLU A 18 18.31 0.46 -11.97
N GLU A 19 17.29 0.81 -12.76
CA GLU A 19 16.71 2.16 -12.78
C GLU A 19 16.13 2.55 -11.44
N PHE A 20 15.43 1.63 -10.76
CA PHE A 20 14.91 1.84 -9.42
C PHE A 20 16.03 2.17 -8.43
N LYS A 21 17.07 1.35 -8.37
CA LYS A 21 18.24 1.56 -7.50
C LYS A 21 18.94 2.88 -7.78
N LYS A 22 19.11 3.20 -9.06
CA LYS A 22 19.70 4.46 -9.50
C LYS A 22 18.87 5.65 -9.02
N GLN A 23 17.56 5.63 -9.26
CA GLN A 23 16.67 6.71 -8.84
C GLN A 23 16.67 6.91 -7.32
N VAL A 24 16.61 5.82 -6.54
CA VAL A 24 16.69 5.91 -5.07
C VAL A 24 18.02 6.51 -4.62
N SER A 25 19.13 6.14 -5.28
CA SER A 25 20.45 6.69 -4.97
C SER A 25 20.59 8.18 -5.31
N GLU A 26 19.99 8.63 -6.40
CA GLU A 26 20.13 10.01 -6.90
C GLU A 26 19.08 10.97 -6.29
N VAL A 27 17.86 10.50 -6.08
CA VAL A 27 16.71 11.31 -5.67
C VAL A 27 16.27 11.03 -4.23
N GLY A 28 16.63 9.86 -3.68
CA GLY A 28 16.22 9.41 -2.34
C GLY A 28 14.88 8.67 -2.28
N ILE A 29 14.09 8.69 -3.36
CA ILE A 29 12.79 8.03 -3.42
C ILE A 29 12.49 7.50 -4.83
N ALA A 30 11.77 6.38 -4.90
CA ALA A 30 11.15 5.90 -6.13
C ALA A 30 9.79 5.24 -5.83
N ILE A 31 8.84 5.38 -6.75
CA ILE A 31 7.54 4.72 -6.71
C ILE A 31 7.40 3.89 -7.98
N ILE A 32 7.31 2.57 -7.82
CA ILE A 32 7.15 1.63 -8.93
C ILE A 32 5.99 0.67 -8.71
N GLY A 33 5.45 0.14 -9.79
CA GLY A 33 4.54 -0.98 -9.77
C GLY A 33 5.22 -2.28 -9.33
N GLN A 34 4.42 -3.25 -8.90
CA GLN A 34 4.94 -4.58 -8.57
C GLN A 34 5.57 -5.22 -9.81
N THR A 35 6.85 -5.59 -9.72
CA THR A 35 7.55 -6.34 -10.76
C THR A 35 7.04 -7.78 -10.83
N GLY A 36 7.22 -8.43 -11.99
CA GLY A 36 6.79 -9.83 -12.17
C GLY A 36 7.46 -10.82 -11.24
N ASP A 37 8.64 -10.47 -10.73
CA ASP A 37 9.49 -11.33 -9.89
C ASP A 37 9.24 -11.13 -8.39
N LEU A 38 8.52 -10.07 -8.00
CA LEU A 38 8.16 -9.86 -6.61
C LEU A 38 6.95 -10.74 -6.24
N VAL A 39 7.19 -11.76 -5.43
CA VAL A 39 6.17 -12.69 -4.92
C VAL A 39 5.32 -13.31 -6.03
N PRO A 40 5.91 -14.03 -7.01
CA PRO A 40 5.18 -14.54 -8.19
C PRO A 40 4.07 -15.53 -7.82
N ALA A 41 4.19 -16.26 -6.72
CA ALA A 41 3.15 -17.16 -6.23
C ALA A 41 1.90 -16.38 -5.78
N ASP A 42 2.07 -15.26 -5.06
CA ASP A 42 0.95 -14.41 -4.66
C ASP A 42 0.20 -13.83 -5.87
N LYS A 43 0.91 -13.42 -6.90
CA LYS A 43 0.28 -12.91 -8.13
C LYS A 43 -0.67 -13.93 -8.76
N LYS A 44 -0.27 -15.21 -8.80
CA LYS A 44 -1.10 -16.30 -9.32
C LYS A 44 -2.28 -16.62 -8.41
N LEU A 45 -2.05 -16.68 -7.10
CA LEU A 45 -3.09 -16.94 -6.10
C LEU A 45 -4.11 -15.78 -6.05
N TYR A 46 -3.64 -14.53 -6.15
CA TYR A 46 -4.52 -13.36 -6.17
C TYR A 46 -5.44 -13.37 -7.40
N ALA A 47 -4.91 -13.66 -8.57
CA ALA A 47 -5.72 -13.79 -9.79
C ALA A 47 -6.76 -14.91 -9.68
N LEU A 48 -6.45 -16.01 -9.00
CA LEU A 48 -7.37 -17.10 -8.77
C LEU A 48 -8.53 -16.72 -7.83
N ARG A 49 -8.30 -15.81 -6.87
CA ARG A 49 -9.32 -15.36 -5.91
C ARG A 49 -10.52 -14.71 -6.59
N ASP A 50 -10.33 -13.96 -7.66
CA ASP A 50 -11.40 -13.30 -8.40
C ASP A 50 -12.38 -14.31 -9.02
N VAL A 51 -11.87 -15.44 -9.50
CA VAL A 51 -12.69 -16.47 -10.18
C VAL A 51 -13.24 -17.53 -9.22
N THR A 52 -12.75 -17.62 -7.99
CA THR A 52 -13.19 -18.59 -6.98
C THR A 52 -14.10 -17.98 -5.91
N GLY A 53 -14.39 -16.67 -5.97
CA GLY A 53 -15.24 -15.99 -4.99
C GLY A 53 -14.66 -15.94 -3.58
N THR A 54 -13.32 -15.96 -3.45
CA THR A 54 -12.61 -15.98 -2.16
C THR A 54 -11.89 -14.66 -1.84
N VAL A 55 -12.31 -13.55 -2.48
CA VAL A 55 -11.70 -12.22 -2.32
C VAL A 55 -11.74 -11.76 -0.85
N GLU A 56 -12.85 -12.01 -0.15
CA GLU A 56 -13.07 -11.55 1.23
C GLU A 56 -12.48 -12.47 2.31
N SER A 57 -11.78 -13.53 1.91
CA SER A 57 -11.16 -14.47 2.87
C SER A 57 -10.03 -13.79 3.65
N ILE A 58 -10.22 -13.56 4.95
CA ILE A 58 -9.23 -12.94 5.84
C ILE A 58 -7.86 -13.64 5.77
N PRO A 59 -7.75 -14.98 5.85
CA PRO A 59 -6.45 -15.66 5.72
C PRO A 59 -5.74 -15.40 4.39
N LEU A 60 -6.50 -15.34 3.28
CA LEU A 60 -5.93 -15.08 1.96
C LEU A 60 -5.54 -13.61 1.79
N ILE A 61 -6.30 -12.68 2.35
CA ILE A 61 -5.94 -11.26 2.39
C ILE A 61 -4.65 -11.08 3.19
N ALA A 62 -4.58 -11.61 4.40
CA ALA A 62 -3.41 -11.53 5.28
C ALA A 62 -2.16 -12.11 4.61
N SER A 63 -2.28 -13.30 4.02
CA SER A 63 -1.18 -13.96 3.31
C SER A 63 -0.67 -13.12 2.12
N SER A 64 -1.57 -12.59 1.29
CA SER A 64 -1.21 -11.76 0.14
C SER A 64 -0.50 -10.46 0.54
N ILE A 65 -0.99 -9.77 1.56
CA ILE A 65 -0.38 -8.54 2.06
C ILE A 65 0.99 -8.83 2.67
N MET A 66 1.06 -9.81 3.58
CA MET A 66 2.29 -10.10 4.33
C MET A 66 3.38 -10.69 3.45
N SER A 67 3.07 -11.49 2.44
CA SER A 67 4.07 -12.01 1.51
C SER A 67 4.88 -10.89 0.83
N LYS A 68 4.22 -9.80 0.44
CA LYS A 68 4.88 -8.64 -0.16
C LYS A 68 5.73 -7.86 0.84
N LYS A 69 5.21 -7.65 2.06
CA LYS A 69 5.93 -6.94 3.12
C LYS A 69 7.17 -7.70 3.59
N LEU A 70 7.06 -9.00 3.68
CA LEU A 70 8.19 -9.87 4.04
C LEU A 70 9.25 -9.92 2.92
N ALA A 71 8.80 -10.00 1.66
CA ALA A 71 9.70 -10.00 0.51
C ALA A 71 10.49 -8.69 0.35
N SER A 72 9.95 -7.55 0.81
CA SER A 72 10.66 -6.27 0.81
C SER A 72 11.82 -6.20 1.80
N GLY A 73 11.95 -7.15 2.72
CA GLY A 73 13.07 -7.24 3.64
C GLY A 73 13.00 -6.31 4.87
N SER A 74 11.87 -5.65 5.11
CA SER A 74 11.71 -4.71 6.23
C SER A 74 11.84 -5.42 7.59
N ASP A 75 12.57 -4.84 8.53
CA ASP A 75 12.72 -5.35 9.90
C ASP A 75 11.48 -5.06 10.76
N THR A 76 10.86 -3.92 10.52
CA THR A 76 9.63 -3.48 11.21
C THR A 76 8.54 -3.20 10.19
N ILE A 77 7.34 -3.69 10.47
CA ILE A 77 6.15 -3.53 9.63
C ILE A 77 5.06 -2.86 10.45
N LEU A 78 4.63 -1.68 10.03
CA LEU A 78 3.43 -1.03 10.54
C LEU A 78 2.33 -1.13 9.49
N LEU A 79 1.22 -1.74 9.87
CA LEU A 79 0.06 -1.93 8.99
C LEU A 79 -1.03 -0.91 9.34
N ASP A 80 -1.52 -0.21 8.35
CA ASP A 80 -2.74 0.60 8.46
C ASP A 80 -3.91 -0.22 7.90
N VAL A 81 -4.74 -0.74 8.80
CA VAL A 81 -5.87 -1.60 8.46
C VAL A 81 -7.14 -0.78 8.45
N LYS A 82 -7.69 -0.58 7.26
CA LYS A 82 -8.87 0.23 7.03
C LYS A 82 -10.16 -0.55 7.34
N TYR A 83 -11.14 0.11 7.99
CA TYR A 83 -12.51 -0.39 8.11
C TYR A 83 -13.53 0.65 7.62
N GLY A 84 -14.72 0.21 7.24
CA GLY A 84 -15.81 1.06 6.80
C GLY A 84 -16.25 0.82 5.36
N GLU A 85 -17.12 1.65 4.85
CA GLU A 85 -17.76 1.49 3.53
C GLU A 85 -16.76 1.52 2.35
N GLY A 86 -15.65 2.20 2.49
CA GLY A 86 -14.59 2.26 1.47
C GLY A 86 -13.54 1.15 1.59
N ALA A 87 -13.65 0.24 2.57
CA ALA A 87 -12.66 -0.79 2.86
C ALA A 87 -13.20 -2.21 2.58
N PHE A 88 -12.29 -3.20 2.51
CA PHE A 88 -12.69 -4.62 2.47
C PHE A 88 -13.32 -5.09 3.78
N MET A 89 -12.88 -4.53 4.91
CA MET A 89 -13.42 -4.83 6.23
C MET A 89 -14.46 -3.77 6.57
N HIS A 90 -15.72 -4.16 6.65
CA HIS A 90 -16.81 -3.22 6.95
C HIS A 90 -16.92 -2.89 8.42
N THR A 91 -16.44 -3.76 9.30
CA THR A 91 -16.52 -3.59 10.76
C THR A 91 -15.14 -3.51 11.40
N ILE A 92 -15.06 -2.87 12.58
CA ILE A 92 -13.83 -2.83 13.40
C ILE A 92 -13.43 -4.25 13.83
N GLU A 93 -14.40 -5.11 14.10
CA GLU A 93 -14.18 -6.49 14.52
C GLU A 93 -13.47 -7.31 13.44
N ASP A 94 -13.87 -7.17 12.18
CA ASP A 94 -13.25 -7.89 11.07
C ASP A 94 -11.88 -7.29 10.71
N ALA A 95 -11.74 -5.96 10.80
CA ALA A 95 -10.44 -5.30 10.67
C ALA A 95 -9.47 -5.76 11.76
N THR A 96 -9.96 -5.95 12.99
CA THR A 96 -9.15 -6.47 14.11
C THR A 96 -8.68 -7.90 13.84
N LYS A 97 -9.58 -8.80 13.40
CA LYS A 97 -9.20 -10.18 13.02
C LYS A 97 -8.14 -10.21 11.93
N LEU A 98 -8.29 -9.34 10.91
CA LEU A 98 -7.30 -9.23 9.84
C LEU A 98 -5.96 -8.72 10.38
N ALA A 99 -5.97 -7.68 11.21
CA ALA A 99 -4.78 -7.12 11.83
C ALA A 99 -4.03 -8.16 12.68
N GLU A 100 -4.74 -8.89 13.53
CA GLU A 100 -4.19 -9.95 14.37
C GLU A 100 -3.55 -11.08 13.55
N ALA A 101 -4.22 -11.50 12.47
CA ALA A 101 -3.68 -12.51 11.56
C ALA A 101 -2.36 -12.02 10.91
N MET A 102 -2.31 -10.80 10.44
CA MET A 102 -1.10 -10.22 9.82
C MET A 102 0.03 -10.03 10.84
N ILE A 103 -0.26 -9.55 12.05
CA ILE A 103 0.71 -9.41 13.14
C ILE A 103 1.29 -10.79 13.50
N SER A 104 0.43 -11.81 13.63
CA SER A 104 0.86 -13.18 13.92
C SER A 104 1.81 -13.72 12.85
N ILE A 105 1.51 -13.52 11.56
CA ILE A 105 2.38 -13.94 10.45
C ILE A 105 3.74 -13.22 10.54
N GLY A 106 3.74 -11.90 10.68
CA GLY A 106 4.98 -11.12 10.70
C GLY A 106 5.88 -11.50 11.88
N ASN A 107 5.32 -11.57 13.08
CA ASN A 107 6.06 -11.92 14.29
C ASN A 107 6.59 -13.35 14.24
N SER A 108 5.82 -14.31 13.70
CA SER A 108 6.27 -15.70 13.55
C SER A 108 7.48 -15.85 12.61
N LEU A 109 7.66 -14.89 11.70
CA LEU A 109 8.77 -14.82 10.76
C LEU A 109 9.87 -13.83 11.18
N GLY A 110 9.87 -13.44 12.46
CA GLY A 110 10.92 -12.62 13.06
C GLY A 110 10.87 -11.15 12.67
N ARG A 111 9.73 -10.64 12.22
CA ARG A 111 9.52 -9.21 11.89
C ARG A 111 8.71 -8.54 12.98
N ASN A 112 9.21 -7.42 13.48
CA ASN A 112 8.45 -6.60 14.45
C ASN A 112 7.23 -6.00 13.74
N THR A 113 6.05 -6.58 13.96
CA THR A 113 4.83 -6.23 13.22
C THR A 113 3.79 -5.64 14.14
N MET A 114 3.30 -4.47 13.79
CA MET A 114 2.23 -3.74 14.48
C MET A 114 1.15 -3.33 13.48
N ALA A 115 -0.05 -3.08 13.98
CA ALA A 115 -1.15 -2.56 13.17
C ALA A 115 -1.87 -1.43 13.90
N MET A 116 -2.42 -0.51 13.12
CA MET A 116 -3.42 0.46 13.56
C MET A 116 -4.67 0.26 12.71
N ILE A 117 -5.83 0.46 13.32
CA ILE A 117 -7.13 0.37 12.65
C ILE A 117 -7.63 1.78 12.45
N THR A 118 -7.97 2.11 11.20
CA THR A 118 -8.37 3.46 10.83
C THR A 118 -9.66 3.46 10.02
N ASP A 119 -10.45 4.53 10.19
CA ASP A 119 -11.74 4.70 9.52
C ASP A 119 -11.55 5.05 8.03
N MET A 120 -12.36 4.43 7.17
CA MET A 120 -12.45 4.69 5.74
C MET A 120 -13.90 4.91 5.27
N ASN A 121 -14.76 5.46 6.14
CA ASN A 121 -16.11 5.85 5.78
C ASN A 121 -16.17 7.19 5.02
N GLN A 122 -15.12 8.01 5.17
CA GLN A 122 -15.01 9.30 4.49
C GLN A 122 -13.82 9.30 3.53
N PRO A 123 -13.92 9.95 2.36
CA PRO A 123 -12.79 10.21 1.49
C PRO A 123 -11.69 11.00 2.21
N LEU A 124 -10.43 10.72 1.94
CA LEU A 124 -9.31 11.43 2.53
C LEU A 124 -9.17 12.86 1.98
N GLY A 125 -9.48 13.06 0.69
CA GLY A 125 -9.43 14.35 0.00
C GLY A 125 -10.81 14.83 -0.44
N ASN A 126 -10.82 15.94 -1.16
CA ASN A 126 -12.03 16.59 -1.69
C ASN A 126 -12.23 16.34 -3.19
N THR A 127 -11.25 15.74 -3.86
CA THR A 127 -11.27 15.48 -5.29
C THR A 127 -11.40 13.99 -5.58
N ILE A 128 -12.06 13.64 -6.70
CA ILE A 128 -12.21 12.28 -7.20
C ILE A 128 -11.80 12.23 -8.65
N GLY A 129 -10.76 11.48 -8.98
CA GLY A 129 -10.21 11.31 -10.32
C GLY A 129 -8.68 11.27 -10.32
N ASN A 130 -8.08 10.62 -11.33
CA ASN A 130 -6.64 10.34 -11.32
C ASN A 130 -5.78 11.61 -11.22
N ALA A 131 -5.88 12.50 -12.19
CA ALA A 131 -5.04 13.70 -12.25
C ALA A 131 -5.39 14.74 -11.16
N ILE A 132 -6.66 14.89 -10.82
CA ILE A 132 -7.08 15.90 -9.84
C ILE A 132 -6.71 15.52 -8.41
N GLU A 133 -6.74 14.22 -8.06
CA GLU A 133 -6.26 13.75 -6.76
C GLU A 133 -4.74 13.93 -6.62
N ILE A 134 -3.98 13.73 -7.71
CA ILE A 134 -2.53 14.01 -7.70
C ILE A 134 -2.27 15.51 -7.50
N LYS A 135 -3.02 16.38 -8.16
CA LYS A 135 -2.91 17.84 -7.96
C LYS A 135 -3.18 18.22 -6.51
N GLU A 136 -4.26 17.68 -5.93
CA GLU A 136 -4.59 17.91 -4.51
C GLU A 136 -3.47 17.44 -3.58
N ALA A 137 -2.92 16.25 -3.81
CA ALA A 137 -1.80 15.73 -3.03
C ALA A 137 -0.56 16.64 -3.10
N ILE A 138 -0.20 17.12 -4.29
CA ILE A 138 0.92 18.05 -4.49
C ILE A 138 0.69 19.35 -3.73
N GLU A 139 -0.54 19.89 -3.75
CA GLU A 139 -0.89 21.10 -3.01
C GLU A 139 -0.76 20.93 -1.49
N VAL A 140 -1.14 19.76 -0.97
CA VAL A 140 -0.98 19.43 0.46
C VAL A 140 0.50 19.41 0.85
N TYR A 141 1.37 18.78 0.04
CA TYR A 141 2.80 18.78 0.30
C TYR A 141 3.40 20.17 0.28
N ARG A 142 3.07 20.99 -0.72
CA ARG A 142 3.56 22.38 -0.82
C ARG A 142 3.15 23.24 0.37
N LYS A 143 1.91 23.09 0.86
CA LYS A 143 1.44 23.82 2.06
C LYS A 143 2.17 23.40 3.33
N ASN A 144 2.58 22.13 3.44
CA ASN A 144 3.34 21.62 4.58
C ASN A 144 4.83 22.06 4.55
N GLU A 145 5.40 22.30 3.37
CA GLU A 145 6.74 22.89 3.26
C GLU A 145 6.78 24.32 3.82
N ASP A 146 5.73 25.10 3.60
CA ASP A 146 5.62 26.47 4.15
C ASP A 146 5.49 26.50 5.69
N ILE A 147 5.00 25.41 6.30
CA ILE A 147 4.88 25.28 7.77
C ILE A 147 6.22 24.87 8.41
N GLY A 148 7.08 24.18 7.66
CA GLY A 148 8.39 23.71 8.14
C GLY A 148 9.51 24.76 8.11
N THR A 149 9.27 25.93 7.54
CA THR A 149 10.25 27.00 7.38
C THR A 149 10.03 28.21 8.31
N SER A 150 9.07 28.14 9.24
CA SER A 150 8.93 29.14 10.30
C SER A 150 9.75 28.70 11.52
N ASP A 151 10.92 29.29 11.66
CA ASP A 151 11.76 29.28 12.88
C ASP A 151 11.02 29.72 14.14
#